data_0b8c409ec59f8db16ed5c1e3e14ba47d
#
_entry.id   0b8c409ec59f8db16ed5c1e3e14ba47d
#
_cell.length_a   1.000
_cell.length_b   1.000
_cell.length_c   1.000
_cell.angle_alpha   90.00
_cell.angle_beta   90.00
_cell.angle_gamma   90.00
#
_symmetry.space_group_name_H-M   'P 1'
#
loop_
_entity.id
_entity.type
_entity.pdbx_description
1 polymer ?
#
loop_
_entity_poly.entity_id
_entity_poly.type
_entity_poly.pdbx_seq_one_letter_code
_entity_poly.pdbx_strand_id
1 'polypeptide(L)'
;QQLYQMADSMIVGRFAETVEAGELALAAVGASYPITQLFVAVATGINIGTGVLVSQLFGAKRYLRMKTAISTALLTTTTVALLLTLIGAIGTHGIMNALSTPENIFADGSLYLRVYVFGLLFLFIYNVCTGIFNAMGDSRTPLILLVLSSVGNVILDMVFVAGLHWGVAGVAWATFIAQGASGVLAFVLLLRRVRSFDTGHHFVLFAPEMLRRLTNYAVPSIAQQSFVSVGNVVIQYYINLCGATVIAGFSAANRVNQFALTCCMSFASGLSSYVAQNIGARKMDRIGPGLKWGAVYSLGLSVVFMAIYLPFANKIISLFVPAGSASGVIDVARGYLFTVVPFYLVVCTKFVCDSVLRGAGAMRPFMVTTFSDLIIRVVLSIALFYVVGNEHGIWLSWPIGWFLGSGLSVFFYKSGAWKKNLPTF
;
A
#
# COMPACT_ATOMS: atom_id res chain seq x y z
N GLN A 1 -2.38 -9.46 -1.12
CA GLN A 1 -0.96 -9.33 -0.72
C GLN A 1 -0.77 -9.57 0.78
N GLN A 2 -1.51 -8.90 1.67
CA GLN A 2 -1.34 -9.09 3.12
C GLN A 2 -1.59 -10.52 3.59
N LEU A 3 -2.55 -11.22 2.98
CA LEU A 3 -2.85 -12.62 3.33
C LEU A 3 -1.68 -13.55 3.00
N TYR A 4 -1.03 -13.39 1.86
CA TYR A 4 0.11 -14.26 1.56
C TYR A 4 1.35 -13.91 2.41
N GLN A 5 1.62 -12.63 2.70
CA GLN A 5 2.69 -12.27 3.65
C GLN A 5 2.48 -12.86 5.05
N MET A 6 1.21 -12.98 5.46
CA MET A 6 0.88 -13.73 6.69
C MET A 6 1.14 -15.22 6.53
N ALA A 7 0.79 -15.79 5.37
CA ALA A 7 1.05 -17.20 5.08
C ALA A 7 2.57 -17.50 5.07
N ASP A 8 3.38 -16.66 4.42
CA ASP A 8 4.85 -16.75 4.42
C ASP A 8 5.40 -16.83 5.86
N SER A 9 4.96 -15.87 6.71
CA SER A 9 5.38 -15.84 8.12
C SER A 9 4.93 -17.07 8.89
N MET A 10 3.70 -17.55 8.66
CA MET A 10 3.18 -18.75 9.33
C MET A 10 3.90 -20.02 8.87
N ILE A 11 4.22 -20.13 7.59
CA ILE A 11 4.92 -21.30 7.03
C ILE A 11 6.34 -21.39 7.59
N VAL A 12 7.08 -20.29 7.60
CA VAL A 12 8.44 -20.25 8.18
C VAL A 12 8.42 -20.64 9.66
N GLY A 13 7.49 -20.05 10.43
CA GLY A 13 7.41 -20.33 11.87
C GLY A 13 6.95 -21.75 12.21
N ARG A 14 6.11 -22.38 11.36
CA ARG A 14 5.50 -23.69 11.66
C ARG A 14 6.31 -24.89 11.14
N PHE A 15 7.04 -24.72 10.04
CA PHE A 15 7.77 -25.80 9.38
C PHE A 15 9.29 -25.71 9.62
N ALA A 16 9.75 -24.89 10.56
CA ALA A 16 11.13 -24.91 11.02
C ALA A 16 11.42 -26.21 11.80
N GLU A 17 12.66 -26.66 11.77
CA GLU A 17 13.08 -27.90 12.44
C GLU A 17 12.89 -27.85 13.96
N THR A 18 13.02 -26.70 14.55
CA THR A 18 12.77 -26.43 15.97
C THR A 18 11.95 -25.16 16.15
N VAL A 19 11.25 -25.03 17.28
CA VAL A 19 10.51 -23.80 17.61
C VAL A 19 11.43 -22.58 17.65
N GLU A 20 12.63 -22.74 18.21
CA GLU A 20 13.63 -21.67 18.29
C GLU A 20 14.13 -21.23 16.90
N ALA A 21 14.38 -22.18 15.98
CA ALA A 21 14.75 -21.87 14.59
C ALA A 21 13.63 -21.15 13.86
N GLY A 22 12.35 -21.49 14.13
CA GLY A 22 11.19 -20.79 13.58
C GLY A 22 11.07 -19.36 14.07
N GLU A 23 11.30 -19.12 15.36
CA GLU A 23 11.30 -17.77 15.93
C GLU A 23 12.43 -16.90 15.37
N LEU A 24 13.63 -17.45 15.24
CA LEU A 24 14.76 -16.75 14.62
C LEU A 24 14.51 -16.43 13.14
N ALA A 25 13.97 -17.37 12.39
CA ALA A 25 13.63 -17.17 10.98
C ALA A 25 12.56 -16.07 10.81
N LEU A 26 11.54 -16.06 11.68
CA LEU A 26 10.52 -15.02 11.68
C LEU A 26 11.11 -13.65 12.02
N ALA A 27 12.00 -13.60 12.99
CA ALA A 27 12.71 -12.39 13.39
C ALA A 27 13.62 -11.86 12.27
N ALA A 28 14.32 -12.75 11.54
CA ALA A 28 15.16 -12.39 10.41
C ALA A 28 14.38 -11.75 9.26
N VAL A 29 13.24 -12.33 8.88
CA VAL A 29 12.32 -11.75 7.87
C VAL A 29 11.78 -10.41 8.38
N GLY A 30 11.37 -10.36 9.65
CA GLY A 30 10.82 -9.15 10.28
C GLY A 30 11.81 -7.99 10.35
N ALA A 31 13.10 -8.26 10.57
CA ALA A 31 14.15 -7.24 10.61
C ALA A 31 14.28 -6.46 9.29
N SER A 32 13.97 -7.10 8.15
CA SER A 32 14.00 -6.47 6.83
C SER A 32 12.76 -5.64 6.51
N TYR A 33 11.67 -5.77 7.30
CA TYR A 33 10.35 -5.21 6.99
C TYR A 33 10.34 -3.68 6.79
N PRO A 34 11.03 -2.85 7.57
CA PRO A 34 11.01 -1.39 7.37
C PRO A 34 11.53 -0.98 5.99
N ILE A 35 12.57 -1.63 5.52
CA ILE A 35 13.19 -1.34 4.22
C ILE A 35 12.34 -1.88 3.07
N THR A 36 11.80 -3.10 3.18
CA THR A 36 10.92 -3.66 2.16
C THR A 36 9.67 -2.80 1.98
N GLN A 37 9.10 -2.27 3.07
CA GLN A 37 7.98 -1.35 3.03
C GLN A 37 8.32 -0.01 2.35
N LEU A 38 9.54 0.48 2.50
CA LEU A 38 9.98 1.68 1.78
C LEU A 38 10.03 1.43 0.26
N PHE A 39 10.56 0.28 -0.18
CA PHE A 39 10.53 -0.09 -1.59
C PHE A 39 9.11 -0.24 -2.14
N VAL A 40 8.22 -0.86 -1.37
CA VAL A 40 6.79 -0.97 -1.71
C VAL A 40 6.14 0.42 -1.81
N ALA A 41 6.49 1.34 -0.91
CA ALA A 41 5.98 2.73 -0.95
C ALA A 41 6.39 3.45 -2.24
N VAL A 42 7.64 3.30 -2.68
CA VAL A 42 8.12 3.86 -3.94
C VAL A 42 7.37 3.24 -5.13
N ALA A 43 7.28 1.90 -5.19
CA ALA A 43 6.57 1.20 -6.25
C ALA A 43 5.09 1.61 -6.34
N THR A 44 4.41 1.72 -5.19
CA THR A 44 3.01 2.15 -5.09
C THR A 44 2.84 3.62 -5.52
N GLY A 45 3.79 4.49 -5.14
CA GLY A 45 3.75 5.90 -5.56
C GLY A 45 3.88 6.06 -7.07
N ILE A 46 4.78 5.30 -7.71
CA ILE A 46 4.93 5.29 -9.18
C ILE A 46 3.67 4.71 -9.83
N ASN A 47 3.10 3.63 -9.28
CA ASN A 47 1.83 3.05 -9.73
C ASN A 47 0.71 4.11 -9.74
N ILE A 48 0.53 4.85 -8.64
CA ILE A 48 -0.48 5.91 -8.53
C ILE A 48 -0.26 6.98 -9.59
N GLY A 49 0.98 7.48 -9.73
CA GLY A 49 1.30 8.52 -10.71
C GLY A 49 1.05 8.08 -12.14
N THR A 50 1.48 6.88 -12.49
CA THR A 50 1.26 6.27 -13.81
C THR A 50 -0.24 6.06 -14.06
N GLY A 51 -0.96 5.54 -13.06
CA GLY A 51 -2.40 5.31 -13.13
C GLY A 51 -3.19 6.58 -13.45
N VAL A 52 -2.89 7.69 -12.79
CA VAL A 52 -3.54 8.98 -13.06
C VAL A 52 -3.26 9.46 -14.48
N LEU A 53 -1.99 9.49 -14.90
CA LEU A 53 -1.61 9.95 -16.24
C LEU A 53 -2.25 9.12 -17.34
N VAL A 54 -2.18 7.79 -17.23
CA VAL A 54 -2.75 6.88 -18.23
C VAL A 54 -4.28 6.96 -18.24
N SER A 55 -4.95 7.05 -17.07
CA SER A 55 -6.41 7.22 -16.99
C SER A 55 -6.88 8.47 -17.72
N GLN A 56 -6.18 9.59 -17.55
CA GLN A 56 -6.50 10.85 -18.21
C GLN A 56 -6.35 10.75 -19.73
N LEU A 57 -5.24 10.17 -20.22
CA LEU A 57 -4.99 9.99 -21.65
C LEU A 57 -5.95 8.98 -22.29
N PHE A 58 -6.30 7.91 -21.56
CA PHE A 58 -7.28 6.93 -21.97
C PHE A 58 -8.67 7.55 -22.11
N GLY A 59 -9.09 8.32 -21.09
CA GLY A 59 -10.36 9.05 -21.13
C GLY A 59 -10.43 10.07 -22.27
N ALA A 60 -9.32 10.75 -22.57
CA ALA A 60 -9.19 11.67 -23.69
C ALA A 60 -9.16 10.98 -25.06
N LYS A 61 -9.16 9.63 -25.12
CA LYS A 61 -8.97 8.82 -26.34
C LYS A 61 -7.67 9.15 -27.08
N ARG A 62 -6.66 9.69 -26.41
CA ARG A 62 -5.35 10.01 -26.97
C ARG A 62 -4.41 8.80 -26.93
N TYR A 63 -4.79 7.72 -27.59
CA TYR A 63 -4.11 6.43 -27.50
C TYR A 63 -2.63 6.46 -27.90
N LEU A 64 -2.24 7.28 -28.87
CA LEU A 64 -0.84 7.44 -29.26
C LEU A 64 0.00 8.04 -28.09
N ARG A 65 -0.49 9.13 -27.49
CA ARG A 65 0.16 9.74 -26.30
C ARG A 65 0.12 8.78 -25.12
N MET A 66 -0.96 8.01 -24.95
CA MET A 66 -1.07 6.99 -23.91
C MET A 66 0.02 5.92 -24.06
N LYS A 67 0.26 5.39 -25.28
CA LYS A 67 1.34 4.44 -25.55
C LYS A 67 2.71 5.03 -25.19
N THR A 68 2.98 6.27 -25.58
CA THR A 68 4.21 7.00 -25.22
C THR A 68 4.33 7.16 -23.70
N ALA A 69 3.24 7.51 -23.01
CA ALA A 69 3.24 7.64 -21.54
C ALA A 69 3.50 6.29 -20.85
N ILE A 70 2.87 5.20 -21.31
CA ILE A 70 3.09 3.84 -20.80
C ILE A 70 4.54 3.42 -21.01
N SER A 71 5.09 3.60 -22.20
CA SER A 71 6.47 3.26 -22.52
C SER A 71 7.46 4.08 -21.65
N THR A 72 7.25 5.40 -21.55
CA THR A 72 8.07 6.28 -20.70
C THR A 72 7.99 5.84 -19.23
N ALA A 73 6.78 5.50 -18.73
CA ALA A 73 6.59 5.04 -17.36
C ALA A 73 7.31 3.70 -17.10
N LEU A 74 7.20 2.73 -18.01
CA LEU A 74 7.89 1.45 -17.90
C LEU A 74 9.41 1.62 -17.90
N LEU A 75 9.97 2.41 -18.82
CA LEU A 75 11.40 2.68 -18.88
C LEU A 75 11.90 3.38 -17.60
N THR A 76 11.19 4.43 -17.16
CA THR A 76 11.54 5.14 -15.92
C THR A 76 11.47 4.21 -14.71
N THR A 77 10.42 3.40 -14.61
CA THR A 77 10.23 2.44 -13.51
C THR A 77 11.35 1.39 -13.50
N THR A 78 11.70 0.85 -14.67
CA THR A 78 12.80 -0.11 -14.81
C THR A 78 14.12 0.52 -14.37
N THR A 79 14.40 1.75 -14.79
CA THR A 79 15.62 2.46 -14.38
C THR A 79 15.65 2.68 -12.86
N VAL A 80 14.56 3.16 -12.27
CA VAL A 80 14.47 3.34 -10.81
C VAL A 80 14.62 2.01 -10.06
N ALA A 81 13.97 0.95 -10.53
CA ALA A 81 14.08 -0.38 -9.93
C ALA A 81 15.52 -0.92 -9.98
N LEU A 82 16.20 -0.79 -11.12
CA LEU A 82 17.59 -1.21 -11.27
C LEU A 82 18.54 -0.41 -10.38
N LEU A 83 18.35 0.91 -10.28
CA LEU A 83 19.13 1.76 -9.37
C LEU A 83 18.93 1.35 -7.91
N LEU A 84 17.68 1.13 -7.49
CA LEU A 84 17.37 0.68 -6.13
C LEU A 84 17.90 -0.74 -5.87
N THR A 85 17.85 -1.62 -6.86
CA THR A 85 18.46 -2.96 -6.78
C THR A 85 19.97 -2.87 -6.59
N LEU A 86 20.66 -2.01 -7.35
CA LEU A 86 22.10 -1.82 -7.22
C LEU A 86 22.48 -1.26 -5.83
N ILE A 87 21.79 -0.19 -5.42
CA ILE A 87 22.01 0.44 -4.10
C ILE A 87 21.73 -0.55 -2.98
N GLY A 88 20.60 -1.27 -3.05
CA GLY A 88 20.21 -2.25 -2.05
C GLY A 88 21.14 -3.46 -1.99
N ALA A 89 21.58 -3.97 -3.14
CA ALA A 89 22.51 -5.12 -3.20
C ALA A 89 23.86 -4.79 -2.58
N ILE A 90 24.42 -3.61 -2.87
CA ILE A 90 25.68 -3.13 -2.29
C ILE A 90 25.46 -2.75 -0.81
N GLY A 91 24.35 -2.12 -0.49
CA GLY A 91 24.05 -1.56 0.82
C GLY A 91 23.47 -2.56 1.82
N THR A 92 23.12 -3.80 1.45
CA THR A 92 22.42 -4.75 2.32
C THR A 92 23.04 -4.88 3.71
N HIS A 93 24.34 -5.09 3.79
CA HIS A 93 25.06 -5.23 5.04
C HIS A 93 25.01 -3.94 5.90
N GLY A 94 25.24 -2.79 5.26
CA GLY A 94 25.15 -1.48 5.94
C GLY A 94 23.74 -1.15 6.41
N ILE A 95 22.71 -1.52 5.64
CA ILE A 95 21.29 -1.34 6.00
C ILE A 95 20.95 -2.19 7.24
N MET A 96 21.33 -3.47 7.25
CA MET A 96 21.05 -4.35 8.39
C MET A 96 21.78 -3.90 9.67
N ASN A 97 23.01 -3.38 9.53
CA ASN A 97 23.73 -2.76 10.66
C ASN A 97 23.01 -1.48 11.15
N ALA A 98 22.58 -0.62 10.24
CA ALA A 98 21.86 0.61 10.59
C ALA A 98 20.51 0.32 11.28
N LEU A 99 19.89 -0.83 11.00
CA LEU A 99 18.71 -1.32 11.69
C LEU A 99 19.01 -1.99 13.05
N SER A 100 20.30 -2.03 13.46
CA SER A 100 20.74 -2.68 14.70
C SER A 100 20.28 -4.14 14.80
N THR A 101 20.35 -4.86 13.67
CA THR A 101 19.93 -6.26 13.58
C THR A 101 20.82 -7.13 14.46
N PRO A 102 20.28 -7.96 15.37
CA PRO A 102 21.05 -8.85 16.23
C PRO A 102 21.93 -9.84 15.43
N GLU A 103 23.11 -10.18 15.95
CA GLU A 103 24.09 -11.05 15.25
C GLU A 103 23.51 -12.43 14.90
N ASN A 104 22.68 -13.01 15.78
CA ASN A 104 22.07 -14.33 15.61
C ASN A 104 21.11 -14.45 14.43
N ILE A 105 20.55 -13.33 13.94
CA ILE A 105 19.64 -13.29 12.78
C ILE A 105 20.21 -12.49 11.60
N PHE A 106 21.41 -11.91 11.76
CA PHE A 106 21.99 -11.00 10.78
C PHE A 106 22.24 -11.67 9.43
N ALA A 107 22.74 -12.89 9.42
CA ALA A 107 23.05 -13.63 8.20
C ALA A 107 21.77 -13.92 7.40
N ASP A 108 20.75 -14.46 8.05
CA ASP A 108 19.48 -14.81 7.42
C ASP A 108 18.68 -13.57 6.99
N GLY A 109 18.66 -12.52 7.82
CA GLY A 109 18.03 -11.25 7.47
C GLY A 109 18.72 -10.57 6.27
N SER A 110 20.05 -10.62 6.22
CA SER A 110 20.81 -10.11 5.08
C SER A 110 20.58 -10.91 3.81
N LEU A 111 20.50 -12.24 3.92
CA LEU A 111 20.16 -13.11 2.80
C LEU A 111 18.76 -12.79 2.25
N TYR A 112 17.76 -12.73 3.13
CA TYR A 112 16.38 -12.38 2.77
C TYR A 112 16.31 -11.04 2.07
N LEU A 113 16.91 -9.99 2.66
CA LEU A 113 16.90 -8.65 2.09
C LEU A 113 17.60 -8.62 0.72
N ARG A 114 18.71 -9.31 0.56
CA ARG A 114 19.44 -9.39 -0.70
C ARG A 114 18.61 -10.03 -1.81
N VAL A 115 17.97 -11.17 -1.54
CA VAL A 115 17.08 -11.84 -2.51
C VAL A 115 15.88 -10.94 -2.84
N TYR A 116 15.27 -10.32 -1.83
CA TYR A 116 14.18 -9.38 -2.02
C TYR A 116 14.55 -8.20 -2.92
N VAL A 117 15.74 -7.63 -2.72
CA VAL A 117 16.26 -6.51 -3.53
C VAL A 117 16.44 -6.92 -4.99
N PHE A 118 16.91 -8.13 -5.30
CA PHE A 118 16.94 -8.63 -6.66
C PHE A 118 15.54 -8.78 -7.27
N GLY A 119 14.52 -9.01 -6.46
CA GLY A 119 13.11 -9.06 -6.86
C GLY A 119 12.47 -7.69 -7.15
N LEU A 120 13.11 -6.56 -6.78
CA LEU A 120 12.54 -5.23 -6.92
C LEU A 120 12.13 -4.89 -8.35
N LEU A 121 12.90 -5.30 -9.35
CA LEU A 121 12.56 -5.08 -10.75
C LEU A 121 11.17 -5.64 -11.08
N PHE A 122 10.90 -6.86 -10.67
CA PHE A 122 9.61 -7.52 -10.92
C PHE A 122 8.48 -6.89 -10.10
N LEU A 123 8.75 -6.54 -8.83
CA LEU A 123 7.80 -5.83 -7.97
C LEU A 123 7.35 -4.50 -8.61
N PHE A 124 8.30 -3.72 -9.09
CA PHE A 124 8.03 -2.41 -9.70
C PHE A 124 7.27 -2.55 -11.01
N ILE A 125 7.70 -3.46 -11.90
CA ILE A 125 7.01 -3.74 -13.17
C ILE A 125 5.58 -4.22 -12.90
N TYR A 126 5.38 -5.17 -11.97
CA TYR A 126 4.06 -5.65 -11.59
C TYR A 126 3.16 -4.51 -11.12
N ASN A 127 3.64 -3.66 -10.21
CA ASN A 127 2.87 -2.52 -9.69
C ASN A 127 2.46 -1.55 -10.80
N VAL A 128 3.38 -1.16 -11.66
CA VAL A 128 3.07 -0.22 -12.75
C VAL A 128 2.12 -0.85 -13.78
N CYS A 129 2.31 -2.12 -14.16
CA CYS A 129 1.40 -2.82 -15.05
C CYS A 129 -0.03 -2.88 -14.48
N THR A 130 -0.17 -3.22 -13.20
CA THR A 130 -1.49 -3.26 -12.55
C THR A 130 -2.15 -1.88 -12.49
N GLY A 131 -1.37 -0.83 -12.24
CA GLY A 131 -1.86 0.56 -12.30
C GLY A 131 -2.36 0.96 -13.69
N ILE A 132 -1.64 0.54 -14.73
CA ILE A 132 -2.03 0.81 -16.13
C ILE A 132 -3.30 0.04 -16.51
N PHE A 133 -3.44 -1.24 -16.11
CA PHE A 133 -4.67 -1.99 -16.33
C PHE A 133 -5.87 -1.32 -15.65
N ASN A 134 -5.74 -0.96 -14.39
CA ASN A 134 -6.78 -0.24 -13.64
C ASN A 134 -7.11 1.11 -14.30
N ALA A 135 -6.11 1.82 -14.81
CA ALA A 135 -6.27 3.09 -15.53
C ALA A 135 -7.06 2.94 -16.82
N MET A 136 -6.98 1.79 -17.49
CA MET A 136 -7.77 1.45 -18.67
C MET A 136 -9.13 0.83 -18.35
N GLY A 137 -9.51 0.72 -17.06
CA GLY A 137 -10.76 0.13 -16.61
C GLY A 137 -10.76 -1.40 -16.52
N ASP A 138 -9.60 -2.04 -16.67
CA ASP A 138 -9.44 -3.49 -16.52
C ASP A 138 -8.91 -3.82 -15.11
N SER A 139 -9.82 -4.09 -14.18
CA SER A 139 -9.49 -4.55 -12.84
C SER A 139 -9.45 -6.09 -12.72
N ARG A 140 -9.94 -6.82 -13.73
CA ARG A 140 -9.97 -8.28 -13.70
C ARG A 140 -8.58 -8.88 -13.92
N THR A 141 -7.82 -8.36 -14.86
CA THR A 141 -6.47 -8.84 -15.15
C THR A 141 -5.55 -8.71 -13.93
N PRO A 142 -5.44 -7.55 -13.24
CA PRO A 142 -4.69 -7.44 -11.99
C PRO A 142 -5.15 -8.40 -10.90
N LEU A 143 -6.46 -8.62 -10.75
CA LEU A 143 -7.00 -9.53 -9.75
C LEU A 143 -6.56 -10.98 -10.03
N ILE A 144 -6.69 -11.45 -11.26
CA ILE A 144 -6.27 -12.81 -11.65
C ILE A 144 -4.77 -12.98 -11.41
N LEU A 145 -3.96 -12.02 -11.82
CA LEU A 145 -2.52 -12.03 -11.60
C LEU A 145 -2.17 -12.09 -10.10
N LEU A 146 -2.87 -11.33 -9.28
CA LEU A 146 -2.67 -11.34 -7.83
C LEU A 146 -3.01 -12.71 -7.22
N VAL A 147 -4.14 -13.31 -7.61
CA VAL A 147 -4.55 -14.63 -7.11
C VAL A 147 -3.54 -15.69 -7.53
N LEU A 148 -3.15 -15.72 -8.81
CA LEU A 148 -2.16 -16.68 -9.32
C LEU A 148 -0.81 -16.52 -8.61
N SER A 149 -0.35 -15.29 -8.40
CA SER A 149 0.88 -14.98 -7.68
C SER A 149 0.81 -15.46 -6.23
N SER A 150 -0.28 -15.15 -5.54
CA SER A 150 -0.45 -15.49 -4.12
C SER A 150 -0.52 -17.00 -3.91
N VAL A 151 -1.29 -17.71 -4.74
CA VAL A 151 -1.38 -19.18 -4.67
C VAL A 151 -0.05 -19.81 -5.05
N GLY A 152 0.60 -19.31 -6.12
CA GLY A 152 1.92 -19.80 -6.55
C GLY A 152 2.99 -19.58 -5.48
N ASN A 153 3.00 -18.44 -4.81
CA ASN A 153 3.92 -18.15 -3.72
C ASN A 153 3.73 -19.13 -2.55
N VAL A 154 2.48 -19.32 -2.07
CA VAL A 154 2.19 -20.29 -0.98
C VAL A 154 2.62 -21.73 -1.36
N ILE A 155 2.39 -22.15 -2.61
CA ILE A 155 2.85 -23.46 -3.09
C ILE A 155 4.37 -23.55 -3.06
N LEU A 156 5.08 -22.52 -3.54
CA LEU A 156 6.54 -22.47 -3.53
C LEU A 156 7.09 -22.46 -2.11
N ASP A 157 6.48 -21.71 -1.20
CA ASP A 157 6.87 -21.72 0.22
C ASP A 157 6.73 -23.12 0.82
N MET A 158 5.62 -23.82 0.56
CA MET A 158 5.44 -25.20 1.03
C MET A 158 6.50 -26.14 0.45
N VAL A 159 6.86 -25.98 -0.82
CA VAL A 159 7.92 -26.81 -1.44
C VAL A 159 9.28 -26.49 -0.86
N PHE A 160 9.66 -25.21 -0.75
CA PHE A 160 11.01 -24.82 -0.36
C PHE A 160 11.22 -24.87 1.15
N VAL A 161 10.23 -24.50 1.94
CA VAL A 161 10.34 -24.48 3.41
C VAL A 161 9.98 -25.84 4.01
N ALA A 162 8.80 -26.37 3.68
CA ALA A 162 8.35 -27.63 4.26
C ALA A 162 8.96 -28.87 3.58
N GLY A 163 9.19 -28.82 2.25
CA GLY A 163 9.72 -29.95 1.49
C GLY A 163 11.24 -30.01 1.44
N LEU A 164 11.91 -28.90 1.17
CA LEU A 164 13.37 -28.81 1.00
C LEU A 164 14.10 -28.30 2.26
N HIS A 165 13.38 -27.86 3.29
CA HIS A 165 13.94 -27.34 4.55
C HIS A 165 14.91 -26.16 4.37
N TRP A 166 14.66 -25.27 3.38
CA TRP A 166 15.51 -24.11 3.09
C TRP A 166 15.29 -22.94 4.07
N GLY A 167 14.37 -23.03 5.02
CA GLY A 167 14.13 -21.99 6.02
C GLY A 167 13.86 -20.60 5.42
N VAL A 168 14.59 -19.59 5.90
CA VAL A 168 14.47 -18.18 5.42
C VAL A 168 14.81 -18.04 3.94
N ALA A 169 15.83 -18.77 3.46
CA ALA A 169 16.19 -18.78 2.04
C ALA A 169 15.04 -19.27 1.16
N GLY A 170 14.30 -20.30 1.63
CA GLY A 170 13.14 -20.85 0.93
C GLY A 170 12.07 -19.79 0.67
N VAL A 171 11.68 -19.05 1.70
CA VAL A 171 10.68 -17.96 1.58
C VAL A 171 11.18 -16.84 0.68
N ALA A 172 12.44 -16.44 0.81
CA ALA A 172 13.01 -15.39 -0.03
C ALA A 172 12.96 -15.76 -1.52
N TRP A 173 13.37 -16.99 -1.86
CA TRP A 173 13.33 -17.48 -3.25
C TRP A 173 11.90 -17.73 -3.75
N ALA A 174 11.00 -18.25 -2.92
CA ALA A 174 9.59 -18.41 -3.29
C ALA A 174 8.95 -17.07 -3.66
N THR A 175 9.15 -16.05 -2.82
CA THR A 175 8.68 -14.70 -3.08
C THR A 175 9.31 -14.12 -4.36
N PHE A 176 10.62 -14.28 -4.56
CA PHE A 176 11.30 -13.83 -5.77
C PHE A 176 10.73 -14.47 -7.04
N ILE A 177 10.54 -15.79 -7.06
CA ILE A 177 10.02 -16.52 -8.21
C ILE A 177 8.56 -16.13 -8.48
N ALA A 178 7.71 -16.08 -7.43
CA ALA A 178 6.29 -15.70 -7.58
C ALA A 178 6.14 -14.26 -8.10
N GLN A 179 6.91 -13.32 -7.57
CA GLN A 179 6.94 -11.93 -8.06
C GLN A 179 7.50 -11.85 -9.49
N GLY A 180 8.56 -12.61 -9.78
CA GLY A 180 9.16 -12.68 -11.10
C GLY A 180 8.17 -13.15 -12.16
N ALA A 181 7.53 -14.29 -11.91
CA ALA A 181 6.50 -14.84 -12.79
C ALA A 181 5.35 -13.86 -13.02
N SER A 182 4.86 -13.24 -11.93
CA SER A 182 3.76 -12.27 -11.99
C SER A 182 4.14 -10.99 -12.72
N GLY A 183 5.34 -10.46 -12.48
CA GLY A 183 5.86 -9.27 -13.14
C GLY A 183 6.01 -9.47 -14.64
N VAL A 184 6.61 -10.60 -15.05
CA VAL A 184 6.75 -10.96 -16.47
C VAL A 184 5.40 -11.18 -17.13
N LEU A 185 4.49 -11.92 -16.48
CA LEU A 185 3.16 -12.18 -17.03
C LEU A 185 2.34 -10.88 -17.16
N ALA A 186 2.38 -10.01 -16.13
CA ALA A 186 1.74 -8.69 -16.18
C ALA A 186 2.28 -7.84 -17.34
N PHE A 187 3.59 -7.82 -17.53
CA PHE A 187 4.23 -7.09 -18.62
C PHE A 187 3.81 -7.61 -19.99
N VAL A 188 3.85 -8.94 -20.21
CA VAL A 188 3.44 -9.56 -21.49
C VAL A 188 1.98 -9.27 -21.79
N LEU A 189 1.08 -9.43 -20.81
CA LEU A 189 -0.35 -9.14 -20.99
C LEU A 189 -0.58 -7.65 -21.27
N LEU A 190 0.16 -6.75 -20.61
CA LEU A 190 0.09 -5.32 -20.86
C LEU A 190 0.53 -5.00 -22.29
N LEU A 191 1.64 -5.55 -22.76
CA LEU A 191 2.10 -5.34 -24.12
C LEU A 191 1.04 -5.80 -25.16
N ARG A 192 0.42 -6.96 -24.93
CA ARG A 192 -0.67 -7.45 -25.79
C ARG A 192 -1.85 -6.48 -25.78
N ARG A 193 -2.25 -5.99 -24.61
CA ARG A 193 -3.35 -5.04 -24.45
C ARG A 193 -3.06 -3.69 -25.12
N VAL A 194 -1.85 -3.16 -24.95
CA VAL A 194 -1.44 -1.88 -25.55
C VAL A 194 -1.34 -1.98 -27.08
N ARG A 195 -0.92 -3.13 -27.62
CA ARG A 195 -0.88 -3.38 -29.07
C ARG A 195 -2.28 -3.41 -29.69
N SER A 196 -3.31 -3.83 -28.94
CA SER A 196 -4.70 -3.87 -29.46
C SER A 196 -5.30 -2.49 -29.76
N PHE A 197 -4.71 -1.41 -29.25
CA PHE A 197 -5.09 -0.05 -29.64
C PHE A 197 -4.39 0.31 -30.95
N ASP A 198 -5.09 0.22 -32.07
CA ASP A 198 -4.54 0.68 -33.34
C ASP A 198 -4.45 2.21 -33.34
N THR A 199 -3.28 2.74 -33.64
CA THR A 199 -3.03 4.19 -33.67
C THR A 199 -2.54 4.69 -35.00
N GLY A 200 -2.34 3.78 -35.99
CA GLY A 200 -1.88 4.12 -37.35
C GLY A 200 -0.48 4.75 -37.42
N HIS A 201 0.10 5.11 -36.31
CA HIS A 201 1.40 5.81 -36.22
C HIS A 201 2.32 5.15 -35.18
N HIS A 202 3.63 5.26 -35.40
CA HIS A 202 4.63 4.84 -34.41
C HIS A 202 4.60 5.78 -33.21
N PHE A 203 4.57 5.21 -32.02
CA PHE A 203 4.69 5.96 -30.77
C PHE A 203 6.16 6.14 -30.37
N VAL A 204 6.45 7.22 -29.67
CA VAL A 204 7.80 7.50 -29.16
C VAL A 204 8.02 6.69 -27.89
N LEU A 205 9.15 5.95 -27.81
CA LEU A 205 9.45 5.10 -26.66
C LEU A 205 9.67 5.89 -25.36
N PHE A 206 10.28 7.08 -25.46
CA PHE A 206 10.54 7.94 -24.32
C PHE A 206 10.28 9.40 -24.70
N ALA A 207 9.45 10.08 -23.90
CA ALA A 207 9.16 11.49 -24.06
C ALA A 207 9.40 12.26 -22.75
N PRO A 208 10.31 13.24 -22.71
CA PRO A 208 10.57 14.06 -21.53
C PRO A 208 9.33 14.77 -20.98
N GLU A 209 8.40 15.17 -21.86
CA GLU A 209 7.11 15.74 -21.44
C GLU A 209 6.29 14.75 -20.61
N MET A 210 6.24 13.49 -21.05
CA MET A 210 5.52 12.44 -20.30
C MET A 210 6.21 12.10 -18.99
N LEU A 211 7.54 12.08 -18.98
CA LEU A 211 8.32 11.93 -17.76
C LEU A 211 8.01 13.04 -16.76
N ARG A 212 8.04 14.31 -17.19
CA ARG A 212 7.71 15.45 -16.32
C ARG A 212 6.29 15.36 -15.75
N ARG A 213 5.31 14.95 -16.56
CA ARG A 213 3.93 14.73 -16.09
C ARG A 213 3.87 13.58 -15.10
N LEU A 214 4.53 12.48 -15.40
CA LEU A 214 4.62 11.31 -14.50
C LEU A 214 5.24 11.68 -13.16
N THR A 215 6.37 12.37 -13.14
CA THR A 215 7.06 12.77 -11.91
C THR A 215 6.23 13.74 -11.07
N ASN A 216 5.48 14.63 -11.70
CA ASN A 216 4.57 15.54 -10.99
C ASN A 216 3.46 14.80 -10.22
N TYR A 217 3.10 13.58 -10.63
CA TYR A 217 2.13 12.74 -9.93
C TYR A 217 2.79 11.69 -9.05
N ALA A 218 3.86 11.07 -9.52
CA ALA A 218 4.53 9.97 -8.82
C ALA A 218 5.32 10.46 -7.59
N VAL A 219 6.11 11.53 -7.72
CA VAL A 219 6.96 12.02 -6.61
C VAL A 219 6.13 12.41 -5.38
N PRO A 220 5.04 13.20 -5.49
CA PRO A 220 4.16 13.45 -4.36
C PRO A 220 3.55 12.19 -3.76
N SER A 221 3.19 11.23 -4.61
CA SER A 221 2.60 9.97 -4.15
C SER A 221 3.62 9.07 -3.43
N ILE A 222 4.87 9.04 -3.92
CA ILE A 222 5.99 8.36 -3.24
C ILE A 222 6.23 9.00 -1.87
N ALA A 223 6.35 10.33 -1.84
CA ALA A 223 6.56 11.07 -0.60
C ALA A 223 5.45 10.78 0.41
N GLN A 224 4.18 10.77 -0.03
CA GLN A 224 3.04 10.42 0.80
C GLN A 224 3.16 9.01 1.39
N GLN A 225 3.42 8.01 0.56
CA GLN A 225 3.50 6.61 1.00
C GLN A 225 4.68 6.39 1.95
N SER A 226 5.83 6.99 1.65
CA SER A 226 7.02 6.93 2.52
C SER A 226 6.76 7.62 3.86
N PHE A 227 6.10 8.77 3.84
CA PHE A 227 5.79 9.53 5.06
C PHE A 227 4.80 8.78 5.96
N VAL A 228 3.81 8.10 5.37
CA VAL A 228 2.90 7.21 6.12
C VAL A 228 3.67 6.08 6.80
N SER A 229 4.62 5.47 6.11
CA SER A 229 5.45 4.39 6.67
C SER A 229 6.29 4.89 7.85
N VAL A 230 6.95 6.04 7.71
CA VAL A 230 7.73 6.66 8.80
C VAL A 230 6.84 7.03 9.99
N GLY A 231 5.67 7.63 9.75
CA GLY A 231 4.72 7.96 10.81
C GLY A 231 4.26 6.74 11.61
N ASN A 232 4.01 5.63 10.93
CA ASN A 232 3.65 4.37 11.60
C ASN A 232 4.79 3.82 12.48
N VAL A 233 6.06 3.97 12.06
CA VAL A 233 7.23 3.59 12.88
C VAL A 233 7.30 4.42 14.15
N VAL A 234 7.07 5.73 14.07
CA VAL A 234 7.05 6.61 15.25
C VAL A 234 5.93 6.20 16.22
N ILE A 235 4.73 5.96 15.71
CA ILE A 235 3.60 5.50 16.55
C ILE A 235 3.93 4.15 17.21
N GLN A 236 4.51 3.22 16.46
CA GLN A 236 4.91 1.91 16.97
C GLN A 236 5.93 2.00 18.11
N TYR A 237 6.86 2.96 18.03
CA TYR A 237 7.80 3.20 19.11
C TYR A 237 7.09 3.51 20.45
N TYR A 238 6.08 4.41 20.44
CA TYR A 238 5.31 4.74 21.63
C TYR A 238 4.44 3.58 22.13
N ILE A 239 3.91 2.76 21.22
CA ILE A 239 3.19 1.55 21.58
C ILE A 239 4.10 0.55 22.28
N ASN A 240 5.35 0.43 21.83
CA ASN A 240 6.34 -0.46 22.44
C ASN A 240 6.69 -0.05 23.88
N LEU A 241 6.59 1.23 24.23
CA LEU A 241 6.76 1.71 25.60
C LEU A 241 5.64 1.28 26.56
N CYS A 242 4.46 0.90 26.02
CA CYS A 242 3.31 0.46 26.83
C CYS A 242 3.40 -1.01 27.30
N GLY A 243 4.41 -1.76 26.86
CA GLY A 243 4.64 -3.14 27.28
C GLY A 243 4.02 -4.22 26.37
N ALA A 244 4.40 -5.47 26.62
CA ALA A 244 4.14 -6.59 25.73
C ALA A 244 2.64 -6.88 25.48
N THR A 245 1.80 -6.73 26.50
CA THR A 245 0.34 -6.93 26.37
C THR A 245 -0.29 -5.93 25.41
N VAL A 246 0.14 -4.67 25.49
CA VAL A 246 -0.36 -3.60 24.60
C VAL A 246 0.15 -3.81 23.18
N ILE A 247 1.41 -4.19 23.00
CA ILE A 247 1.98 -4.51 21.68
C ILE A 247 1.19 -5.63 21.01
N ALA A 248 0.93 -6.72 21.73
CA ALA A 248 0.21 -7.86 21.21
C ALA A 248 -1.25 -7.50 20.85
N GLY A 249 -1.96 -6.81 21.74
CA GLY A 249 -3.34 -6.37 21.54
C GLY A 249 -3.46 -5.39 20.37
N PHE A 250 -2.60 -4.37 20.29
CA PHE A 250 -2.56 -3.43 19.19
C PHE A 250 -2.24 -4.13 17.86
N SER A 251 -1.29 -5.05 17.84
CA SER A 251 -0.91 -5.76 16.62
C SER A 251 -2.08 -6.57 16.06
N ALA A 252 -2.83 -7.27 16.91
CA ALA A 252 -4.02 -8.02 16.51
C ALA A 252 -5.11 -7.06 15.98
N ALA A 253 -5.43 -6.02 16.73
CA ALA A 253 -6.45 -5.04 16.35
C ALA A 253 -6.09 -4.27 15.08
N ASN A 254 -4.81 -3.89 14.93
CA ASN A 254 -4.34 -3.18 13.75
C ASN A 254 -4.46 -4.02 12.46
N ARG A 255 -4.27 -5.34 12.52
CA ARG A 255 -4.52 -6.23 11.36
C ARG A 255 -5.97 -6.16 10.91
N VAL A 256 -6.91 -6.21 11.86
CA VAL A 256 -8.36 -6.08 11.60
C VAL A 256 -8.67 -4.69 11.00
N ASN A 257 -8.14 -3.64 11.60
CA ASN A 257 -8.31 -2.25 11.14
C ASN A 257 -7.75 -2.05 9.71
N GLN A 258 -6.54 -2.54 9.44
CA GLN A 258 -5.90 -2.41 8.13
C GLN A 258 -6.66 -3.13 7.03
N PHE A 259 -7.30 -4.26 7.33
CA PHE A 259 -8.15 -4.95 6.36
C PHE A 259 -9.31 -4.05 5.90
N ALA A 260 -10.06 -3.46 6.84
CA ALA A 260 -11.16 -2.55 6.52
C ALA A 260 -10.69 -1.30 5.76
N LEU A 261 -9.62 -0.65 6.23
CA LEU A 261 -9.07 0.53 5.58
C LEU A 261 -8.56 0.23 4.17
N THR A 262 -7.92 -0.92 3.95
CA THR A 262 -7.46 -1.35 2.62
C THR A 262 -8.61 -1.54 1.64
N CYS A 263 -9.73 -2.13 2.08
CA CYS A 263 -10.94 -2.24 1.27
C CYS A 263 -11.47 -0.85 0.86
N CYS A 264 -11.59 0.07 1.81
CA CYS A 264 -12.05 1.44 1.54
C CYS A 264 -11.08 2.20 0.62
N MET A 265 -9.77 2.07 0.82
CA MET A 265 -8.74 2.69 -0.02
C MET A 265 -8.73 2.13 -1.44
N SER A 266 -8.96 0.83 -1.62
CA SER A 266 -9.05 0.19 -2.94
C SER A 266 -10.23 0.75 -3.73
N PHE A 267 -11.37 0.94 -3.06
CA PHE A 267 -12.53 1.57 -3.65
C PHE A 267 -12.25 3.03 -4.07
N ALA A 268 -11.62 3.82 -3.20
CA ALA A 268 -11.22 5.19 -3.49
C ALA A 268 -10.19 5.28 -4.65
N SER A 269 -9.34 4.26 -4.80
CA SER A 269 -8.41 4.17 -5.93
C SER A 269 -9.15 3.99 -7.26
N GLY A 270 -10.17 3.13 -7.30
CA GLY A 270 -11.06 2.98 -8.46
C GLY A 270 -11.78 4.28 -8.81
N LEU A 271 -12.31 4.99 -7.79
CA LEU A 271 -12.95 6.29 -7.96
C LEU A 271 -11.97 7.34 -8.51
N SER A 272 -10.71 7.33 -8.09
CA SER A 272 -9.67 8.21 -8.64
C SER A 272 -9.44 7.96 -10.13
N SER A 273 -9.41 6.71 -10.57
CA SER A 273 -9.29 6.35 -12.00
C SER A 273 -10.52 6.80 -12.79
N TYR A 274 -11.73 6.64 -12.23
CA TYR A 274 -12.96 7.14 -12.82
C TYR A 274 -12.92 8.67 -13.01
N VAL A 275 -12.52 9.41 -11.99
CA VAL A 275 -12.38 10.88 -12.05
C VAL A 275 -11.37 11.26 -13.13
N ALA A 276 -10.19 10.62 -13.13
CA ALA A 276 -9.13 10.91 -14.10
C ALA A 276 -9.60 10.66 -15.55
N GLN A 277 -10.32 9.56 -15.80
CA GLN A 277 -10.88 9.27 -17.13
C GLN A 277 -11.92 10.31 -17.56
N ASN A 278 -12.82 10.73 -16.67
CA ASN A 278 -13.85 11.73 -17.01
C ASN A 278 -13.24 13.12 -17.24
N ILE A 279 -12.19 13.49 -16.51
CA ILE A 279 -11.41 14.72 -16.77
C ILE A 279 -10.76 14.65 -18.16
N GLY A 280 -10.11 13.52 -18.48
CA GLY A 280 -9.55 13.30 -19.82
C GLY A 280 -10.60 13.41 -20.91
N ALA A 281 -11.79 12.84 -20.71
CA ALA A 281 -12.92 12.91 -21.62
C ALA A 281 -13.64 14.28 -21.65
N ARG A 282 -13.21 15.25 -20.83
CA ARG A 282 -13.87 16.57 -20.61
C ARG A 282 -15.33 16.47 -20.15
N LYS A 283 -15.71 15.37 -19.49
CA LYS A 283 -17.05 15.12 -18.93
C LYS A 283 -17.12 15.49 -17.46
N MET A 284 -16.97 16.78 -17.16
CA MET A 284 -16.95 17.29 -15.78
C MET A 284 -18.28 17.11 -15.05
N ASP A 285 -19.39 17.10 -15.78
CA ASP A 285 -20.75 16.83 -15.30
C ASP A 285 -20.88 15.48 -14.61
N ARG A 286 -20.09 14.49 -14.99
CA ARG A 286 -20.10 13.12 -14.42
C ARG A 286 -19.37 13.00 -13.09
N ILE A 287 -18.47 13.93 -12.77
CA ILE A 287 -17.65 13.83 -11.55
C ILE A 287 -18.50 13.95 -10.30
N GLY A 288 -19.46 14.90 -10.26
CA GLY A 288 -20.37 15.09 -9.12
C GLY A 288 -21.22 13.84 -8.81
N PRO A 289 -21.99 13.32 -9.79
CA PRO A 289 -22.73 12.08 -9.61
C PRO A 289 -21.85 10.88 -9.25
N GLY A 290 -20.68 10.74 -9.91
CA GLY A 290 -19.72 9.67 -9.60
C GLY A 290 -19.20 9.74 -8.17
N LEU A 291 -18.91 10.94 -7.68
CA LEU A 291 -18.51 11.14 -6.28
C LEU A 291 -19.64 10.79 -5.32
N LYS A 292 -20.89 11.19 -5.62
CA LYS A 292 -22.06 10.87 -4.79
C LYS A 292 -22.22 9.36 -4.62
N TRP A 293 -22.21 8.61 -5.72
CA TRP A 293 -22.30 7.16 -5.68
C TRP A 293 -21.06 6.52 -5.05
N GLY A 294 -19.87 7.05 -5.35
CA GLY A 294 -18.64 6.65 -4.69
C GLY A 294 -18.69 6.82 -3.17
N ALA A 295 -19.26 7.94 -2.70
CA ALA A 295 -19.51 8.17 -1.28
C ALA A 295 -20.50 7.16 -0.71
N VAL A 296 -21.64 6.93 -1.37
CA VAL A 296 -22.65 5.96 -0.92
C VAL A 296 -22.05 4.57 -0.74
N TYR A 297 -21.27 4.07 -1.72
CA TYR A 297 -20.65 2.75 -1.62
C TYR A 297 -19.56 2.70 -0.55
N SER A 298 -18.68 3.72 -0.49
CA SER A 298 -17.59 3.76 0.49
C SER A 298 -18.10 3.88 1.92
N LEU A 299 -19.09 4.75 2.15
CA LEU A 299 -19.74 4.89 3.45
C LEU A 299 -20.59 3.67 3.80
N GLY A 300 -21.30 3.10 2.83
CA GLY A 300 -22.02 1.84 3.03
C GLY A 300 -21.10 0.70 3.46
N LEU A 301 -19.94 0.57 2.82
CA LEU A 301 -18.93 -0.42 3.19
C LEU A 301 -18.40 -0.18 4.61
N SER A 302 -18.15 1.08 4.98
CA SER A 302 -17.70 1.40 6.34
C SER A 302 -18.78 1.07 7.40
N VAL A 303 -20.05 1.31 7.11
CA VAL A 303 -21.16 0.89 8.00
C VAL A 303 -21.19 -0.63 8.15
N VAL A 304 -20.98 -1.39 7.08
CA VAL A 304 -20.89 -2.87 7.15
C VAL A 304 -19.74 -3.29 8.07
N PHE A 305 -18.54 -2.71 7.92
CA PHE A 305 -17.44 -3.00 8.83
C PHE A 305 -17.74 -2.62 10.27
N MET A 306 -18.37 -1.46 10.52
CA MET A 306 -18.77 -1.06 11.86
C MET A 306 -19.78 -2.06 12.46
N ALA A 307 -20.80 -2.46 11.69
CA ALA A 307 -21.83 -3.40 12.12
C ALA A 307 -21.28 -4.82 12.40
N ILE A 308 -20.16 -5.19 11.78
CA ILE A 308 -19.48 -6.47 12.02
C ILE A 308 -18.46 -6.34 13.16
N TYR A 309 -17.61 -5.32 13.13
CA TYR A 309 -16.46 -5.22 14.04
C TYR A 309 -16.86 -4.88 15.47
N LEU A 310 -17.86 -4.00 15.68
CA LEU A 310 -18.23 -3.62 17.04
C LEU A 310 -18.92 -4.76 17.80
N PRO A 311 -19.96 -5.47 17.27
CA PRO A 311 -20.61 -6.54 18.01
C PRO A 311 -19.73 -7.80 18.13
N PHE A 312 -18.91 -8.09 17.11
CA PHE A 312 -18.12 -9.32 17.05
C PHE A 312 -16.64 -9.12 17.36
N ALA A 313 -16.26 -7.97 17.94
CA ALA A 313 -14.86 -7.59 18.21
C ALA A 313 -14.08 -8.74 18.88
N ASN A 314 -14.58 -9.30 19.97
CA ASN A 314 -13.88 -10.37 20.70
C ASN A 314 -13.65 -11.62 19.83
N LYS A 315 -14.66 -12.05 19.04
CA LYS A 315 -14.53 -13.20 18.15
C LYS A 315 -13.53 -12.96 17.02
N ILE A 316 -13.54 -11.74 16.47
CA ILE A 316 -12.63 -11.38 15.37
C ILE A 316 -11.19 -11.27 15.90
N ILE A 317 -10.99 -10.63 17.04
CA ILE A 317 -9.68 -10.49 17.67
C ILE A 317 -9.11 -11.88 18.02
N SER A 318 -9.93 -12.81 18.56
CA SER A 318 -9.48 -14.15 18.92
C SER A 318 -8.98 -15.00 17.73
N LEU A 319 -9.30 -14.62 16.49
CA LEU A 319 -8.71 -15.25 15.29
C LEU A 319 -7.24 -14.88 15.08
N PHE A 320 -6.80 -13.76 15.67
CA PHE A 320 -5.45 -13.21 15.51
C PHE A 320 -4.60 -13.29 16.78
N VAL A 321 -5.18 -13.76 17.86
CA VAL A 321 -4.51 -13.90 19.16
C VAL A 321 -4.37 -15.39 19.47
N PRO A 322 -3.18 -15.89 19.85
CA PRO A 322 -2.97 -17.30 20.19
C PRO A 322 -3.90 -17.77 21.31
N ALA A 323 -4.34 -19.02 21.23
CA ALA A 323 -5.17 -19.62 22.28
C ALA A 323 -4.38 -19.65 23.61
N GLY A 324 -5.01 -19.16 24.69
CA GLY A 324 -4.36 -19.07 26.01
C GLY A 324 -3.65 -17.74 26.30
N SER A 325 -3.70 -16.77 25.37
CA SER A 325 -3.19 -15.42 25.63
C SER A 325 -3.92 -14.75 26.81
N ALA A 326 -3.20 -13.92 27.55
CA ALA A 326 -3.77 -13.19 28.68
C ALA A 326 -5.02 -12.39 28.28
N SER A 327 -6.05 -12.37 29.11
CA SER A 327 -7.29 -11.61 28.90
C SER A 327 -7.06 -10.14 28.57
N GLY A 328 -6.02 -9.53 29.13
CA GLY A 328 -5.62 -8.16 28.85
C GLY A 328 -5.28 -7.85 27.39
N VAL A 329 -4.79 -8.84 26.60
CA VAL A 329 -4.50 -8.65 25.18
C VAL A 329 -5.79 -8.40 24.38
N ILE A 330 -6.85 -9.14 24.69
CA ILE A 330 -8.16 -8.98 24.04
C ILE A 330 -8.79 -7.64 24.44
N ASP A 331 -8.67 -7.23 25.71
CA ASP A 331 -9.23 -5.97 26.20
C ASP A 331 -8.55 -4.76 25.56
N VAL A 332 -7.21 -4.77 25.42
CA VAL A 332 -6.44 -3.76 24.70
C VAL A 332 -6.88 -3.69 23.24
N ALA A 333 -6.96 -4.84 22.56
CA ALA A 333 -7.36 -4.90 21.17
C ALA A 333 -8.80 -4.38 20.94
N ARG A 334 -9.70 -4.76 21.84
CA ARG A 334 -11.09 -4.29 21.85
C ARG A 334 -11.17 -2.79 22.05
N GLY A 335 -10.43 -2.26 23.04
CA GLY A 335 -10.37 -0.83 23.33
C GLY A 335 -9.91 -0.02 22.12
N TYR A 336 -8.87 -0.48 21.40
CA TYR A 336 -8.44 0.14 20.14
C TYR A 336 -9.55 0.15 19.09
N LEU A 337 -10.19 -1.01 18.82
CA LEU A 337 -11.25 -1.08 17.80
C LEU A 337 -12.45 -0.20 18.17
N PHE A 338 -12.89 -0.19 19.44
CA PHE A 338 -13.99 0.66 19.88
C PHE A 338 -13.67 2.16 19.79
N THR A 339 -12.39 2.54 19.89
CA THR A 339 -11.95 3.92 19.69
C THR A 339 -11.93 4.32 18.22
N VAL A 340 -11.51 3.43 17.33
CA VAL A 340 -11.18 3.78 15.93
C VAL A 340 -12.33 3.47 14.96
N VAL A 341 -13.00 2.33 15.11
CA VAL A 341 -14.03 1.84 14.17
C VAL A 341 -15.21 2.80 14.01
N PRO A 342 -15.76 3.45 15.06
CA PRO A 342 -16.86 4.42 14.90
C PRO A 342 -16.57 5.57 13.94
N PHE A 343 -15.29 5.87 13.71
CA PHE A 343 -14.83 6.95 12.85
C PHE A 343 -14.48 6.53 11.42
N TYR A 344 -14.81 5.30 11.02
CA TYR A 344 -14.61 4.85 9.63
C TYR A 344 -15.39 5.70 8.62
N LEU A 345 -16.55 6.21 8.99
CA LEU A 345 -17.30 7.14 8.14
C LEU A 345 -16.50 8.41 7.83
N VAL A 346 -15.76 8.91 8.80
CA VAL A 346 -14.95 10.12 8.66
C VAL A 346 -13.77 9.86 7.71
N VAL A 347 -12.99 8.80 7.93
CA VAL A 347 -11.84 8.50 7.07
C VAL A 347 -12.27 8.09 5.66
N CYS A 348 -13.40 7.39 5.50
CA CYS A 348 -13.93 7.07 4.17
C CYS A 348 -14.36 8.33 3.41
N THR A 349 -14.92 9.33 4.08
CA THR A 349 -15.21 10.64 3.48
C THR A 349 -13.93 11.31 2.96
N LYS A 350 -12.84 11.24 3.75
CA LYS A 350 -11.51 11.70 3.32
C LYS A 350 -11.07 10.99 2.05
N PHE A 351 -11.09 9.65 2.04
CA PHE A 351 -10.65 8.86 0.89
C PHE A 351 -11.43 9.18 -0.39
N VAL A 352 -12.73 9.40 -0.28
CA VAL A 352 -13.60 9.79 -1.41
C VAL A 352 -13.21 11.17 -1.94
N CYS A 353 -13.04 12.17 -1.08
CA CYS A 353 -12.61 13.51 -1.51
C CYS A 353 -11.18 13.50 -2.09
N ASP A 354 -10.26 12.81 -1.44
CA ASP A 354 -8.87 12.67 -1.89
C ASP A 354 -8.78 11.96 -3.25
N SER A 355 -9.71 11.05 -3.57
CA SER A 355 -9.78 10.40 -4.87
C SER A 355 -10.02 11.38 -6.01
N VAL A 356 -10.82 12.44 -5.78
CA VAL A 356 -11.04 13.50 -6.76
C VAL A 356 -9.80 14.36 -6.91
N LEU A 357 -9.18 14.77 -5.82
CA LEU A 357 -7.94 15.57 -5.85
C LEU A 357 -6.85 14.83 -6.63
N ARG A 358 -6.65 13.55 -6.34
CA ARG A 358 -5.67 12.69 -6.98
C ARG A 358 -6.00 12.43 -8.46
N GLY A 359 -7.24 12.05 -8.78
CA GLY A 359 -7.69 11.80 -10.16
C GLY A 359 -7.62 13.03 -11.06
N ALA A 360 -7.83 14.22 -10.49
CA ALA A 360 -7.66 15.49 -11.18
C ALA A 360 -6.19 15.90 -11.36
N GLY A 361 -5.26 15.20 -10.69
CA GLY A 361 -3.84 15.59 -10.70
C GLY A 361 -3.55 16.81 -9.81
N ALA A 362 -4.48 17.18 -8.92
CA ALA A 362 -4.31 18.27 -7.96
C ALA A 362 -3.43 17.81 -6.78
N MET A 363 -2.16 17.50 -7.08
CA MET A 363 -1.26 16.87 -6.11
C MET A 363 -0.92 17.74 -4.91
N ARG A 364 -0.84 19.07 -5.08
CA ARG A 364 -0.56 19.99 -3.96
C ARG A 364 -1.66 19.95 -2.88
N PRO A 365 -2.96 20.18 -3.19
CA PRO A 365 -4.03 19.97 -2.22
C PRO A 365 -4.04 18.56 -1.61
N PHE A 366 -3.84 17.53 -2.43
CA PHE A 366 -3.78 16.14 -1.96
C PHE A 366 -2.64 15.89 -0.97
N MET A 367 -1.45 16.45 -1.20
CA MET A 367 -0.33 16.37 -0.25
C MET A 367 -0.67 17.10 1.05
N VAL A 368 -1.22 18.31 0.97
CA VAL A 368 -1.59 19.07 2.17
C VAL A 368 -2.57 18.29 3.05
N THR A 369 -3.62 17.69 2.47
CA THR A 369 -4.59 16.89 3.24
C THR A 369 -3.92 15.68 3.92
N THR A 370 -3.06 14.98 3.20
CA THR A 370 -2.45 13.75 3.70
C THR A 370 -1.34 14.02 4.71
N PHE A 371 -0.46 14.99 4.43
CA PHE A 371 0.62 15.33 5.37
C PHE A 371 0.07 15.96 6.65
N SER A 372 -0.95 16.85 6.54
CA SER A 372 -1.59 17.42 7.73
C SER A 372 -2.20 16.34 8.63
N ASP A 373 -2.96 15.40 8.04
CA ASP A 373 -3.54 14.26 8.78
C ASP A 373 -2.46 13.47 9.52
N LEU A 374 -1.38 13.13 8.81
CA LEU A 374 -0.33 12.30 9.40
C LEU A 374 0.51 13.04 10.44
N ILE A 375 0.90 14.29 10.19
CA ILE A 375 1.66 15.10 11.14
C ILE A 375 0.84 15.30 12.41
N ILE A 376 -0.42 15.68 12.26
CA ILE A 376 -1.33 15.87 13.40
C ILE A 376 -1.48 14.57 14.18
N ARG A 377 -1.68 13.44 13.51
CA ARG A 377 -1.80 12.13 14.15
C ARG A 377 -0.55 11.75 14.93
N VAL A 378 0.64 11.93 14.35
CA VAL A 378 1.92 11.63 15.03
C VAL A 378 2.12 12.55 16.22
N VAL A 379 1.95 13.87 16.04
CA VAL A 379 2.10 14.85 17.13
C VAL A 379 1.10 14.59 18.27
N LEU A 380 -0.17 14.33 17.91
CA LEU A 380 -1.18 14.00 18.91
C LEU A 380 -0.95 12.66 19.59
N SER A 381 -0.43 11.64 18.88
CA SER A 381 -0.07 10.37 19.51
C SER A 381 0.95 10.59 20.63
N ILE A 382 1.96 11.41 20.37
CA ILE A 382 2.99 11.76 21.36
C ILE A 382 2.39 12.58 22.49
N ALA A 383 1.72 13.66 22.17
CA ALA A 383 1.17 14.58 23.18
C ALA A 383 0.16 13.88 24.10
N LEU A 384 -0.81 13.14 23.50
CA LEU A 384 -1.84 12.47 24.27
C LEU A 384 -1.30 11.25 25.03
N PHE A 385 -0.23 10.60 24.57
CA PHE A 385 0.46 9.57 25.34
C PHE A 385 0.94 10.10 26.69
N TYR A 386 1.57 11.29 26.70
CA TYR A 386 2.04 11.91 27.93
C TYR A 386 0.91 12.52 28.79
N VAL A 387 -0.15 13.04 28.16
CA VAL A 387 -1.27 13.67 28.88
C VAL A 387 -2.20 12.63 29.53
N VAL A 388 -2.54 11.57 28.77
CA VAL A 388 -3.45 10.51 29.23
C VAL A 388 -2.70 9.47 30.07
N GLY A 389 -1.39 9.32 29.85
CA GLY A 389 -0.51 8.42 30.60
C GLY A 389 -0.66 6.94 30.23
N ASN A 390 -1.38 6.61 29.15
CA ASN A 390 -1.57 5.25 28.69
C ASN A 390 -1.79 5.17 27.16
N GLU A 391 -1.94 3.94 26.65
CA GLU A 391 -2.13 3.64 25.22
C GLU A 391 -3.38 4.26 24.61
N HIS A 392 -4.43 4.53 25.39
CA HIS A 392 -5.66 5.18 24.90
C HIS A 392 -5.36 6.57 24.33
N GLY A 393 -4.39 7.29 24.88
CA GLY A 393 -3.92 8.56 24.33
C GLY A 393 -3.45 8.41 22.87
N ILE A 394 -2.68 7.36 22.60
CA ILE A 394 -2.20 7.09 21.23
C ILE A 394 -3.40 6.82 20.30
N TRP A 395 -4.37 6.02 20.74
CA TRP A 395 -5.51 5.64 19.89
C TRP A 395 -6.43 6.80 19.54
N LEU A 396 -6.64 7.74 20.46
CA LEU A 396 -7.44 8.96 20.23
C LEU A 396 -6.87 9.85 19.11
N SER A 397 -5.58 9.76 18.85
CA SER A 397 -4.94 10.52 17.75
C SER A 397 -5.48 10.16 16.37
N TRP A 398 -5.94 8.90 16.15
CA TRP A 398 -6.47 8.44 14.87
C TRP A 398 -7.78 9.14 14.50
N PRO A 399 -8.84 9.12 15.33
CA PRO A 399 -10.07 9.85 15.06
C PRO A 399 -9.84 11.34 14.84
N ILE A 400 -9.03 11.99 15.70
CA ILE A 400 -8.79 13.43 15.61
C ILE A 400 -8.07 13.77 14.29
N GLY A 401 -7.02 13.02 13.94
CA GLY A 401 -6.32 13.18 12.67
C GLY A 401 -7.26 13.00 11.47
N TRP A 402 -8.12 11.99 11.50
CA TRP A 402 -9.11 11.75 10.45
C TRP A 402 -10.12 12.86 10.33
N PHE A 403 -10.61 13.44 11.43
CA PHE A 403 -11.52 14.59 11.38
C PHE A 403 -10.89 15.81 10.70
N LEU A 404 -9.67 16.15 11.09
CA LEU A 404 -8.97 17.29 10.53
C LEU A 404 -8.58 17.05 9.05
N GLY A 405 -8.05 15.86 8.76
CA GLY A 405 -7.74 15.46 7.38
C GLY A 405 -8.97 15.44 6.48
N SER A 406 -10.10 14.91 6.96
CA SER A 406 -11.36 14.89 6.22
C SER A 406 -11.90 16.30 6.01
N GLY A 407 -11.85 17.16 7.02
CA GLY A 407 -12.25 18.57 6.91
C GLY A 407 -11.47 19.29 5.82
N LEU A 408 -10.14 19.12 5.78
CA LEU A 408 -9.29 19.68 4.73
C LEU A 408 -9.60 19.10 3.34
N SER A 409 -9.83 17.80 3.23
CA SER A 409 -10.14 17.15 1.96
C SER A 409 -11.49 17.64 1.41
N VAL A 410 -12.50 17.75 2.25
CA VAL A 410 -13.83 18.32 1.89
C VAL A 410 -13.69 19.81 1.52
N PHE A 411 -12.90 20.57 2.25
CA PHE A 411 -12.64 21.99 1.94
C PHE A 411 -12.00 22.14 0.56
N PHE A 412 -10.91 21.40 0.25
CA PHE A 412 -10.29 21.48 -1.06
C PHE A 412 -11.17 20.96 -2.20
N TYR A 413 -11.99 19.97 -1.93
CA TYR A 413 -12.99 19.52 -2.90
C TYR A 413 -14.03 20.61 -3.20
N LYS A 414 -14.66 21.18 -2.15
CA LYS A 414 -15.72 22.21 -2.28
C LYS A 414 -15.18 23.54 -2.83
N SER A 415 -13.98 23.94 -2.46
CA SER A 415 -13.33 25.16 -2.99
C SER A 415 -13.02 25.07 -4.49
N GLY A 416 -13.17 23.90 -5.10
CA GLY A 416 -12.86 23.72 -6.52
C GLY A 416 -11.35 23.77 -6.82
N ALA A 417 -10.48 23.63 -5.82
CA ALA A 417 -9.03 23.63 -5.99
C ALA A 417 -8.54 22.61 -7.02
N TRP A 418 -9.25 21.48 -7.15
CA TRP A 418 -8.96 20.44 -8.13
C TRP A 418 -9.24 20.86 -9.59
N LYS A 419 -10.06 21.91 -9.82
CA LYS A 419 -10.38 22.43 -11.16
C LYS A 419 -9.35 23.41 -11.71
N LYS A 420 -8.49 23.99 -10.84
CA LYS A 420 -7.60 25.10 -11.22
C LYS A 420 -6.49 24.73 -12.21
N ASN A 421 -6.02 23.49 -12.18
CA ASN A 421 -4.88 23.02 -12.98
C ASN A 421 -5.21 21.74 -13.74
N LEU A 422 -6.38 21.71 -14.38
CA LEU A 422 -6.77 20.56 -15.19
C LEU A 422 -5.81 20.41 -16.39
N PRO A 423 -5.38 19.18 -16.70
CA PRO A 423 -4.46 18.95 -17.78
C PRO A 423 -5.12 19.26 -19.13
N THR A 424 -4.37 19.96 -20.00
CA THR A 424 -4.72 20.14 -21.41
C THR A 424 -4.15 18.97 -22.22
N PHE A 425 -5.03 18.33 -23.04
CA PHE A 425 -4.71 17.16 -23.88
C PHE A 425 -4.75 17.48 -25.36
#